data_4aff575af29d036eb2cf6cd02e955ae7
#
_entry.id   4aff575af29d036eb2cf6cd02e955ae7
#
_cell.length_a   1.000
_cell.length_b   1.000
_cell.length_c   1.000
_cell.angle_alpha   90.00
_cell.angle_beta   90.00
_cell.angle_gamma   90.00
#
_symmetry.space_group_name_H-M   'P 1'
#
loop_
_entity.id
_entity.type
_entity.pdbx_description
1 polymer ?
#
loop_
_entity_poly.entity_id
_entity_poly.type
_entity_poly.pdbx_seq_one_letter_code
_entity_poly.pdbx_strand_id
1 'polypeptide(L)'
;DIDESQRGLTLCDERLEQAVHQTGAQLVVLDPIQAYLGNDVDMHHANEVRPVLKRVAAMSERTGCAVILIGHMNKAQGLKSGYRGLGSIDFRAAARSVLVVGRLKEDPTVRIVAQDKNSLAPEGRSVVFQLDEEREFLWKGACDLTVDDVLSGGGKLQTKTTQMEDELERMLTEPVPAEAVLYRARDLGVSERTLMI
;
A
#
# COMPACT_ATOMS: atom_id res chain seq x y z
N ASP A 1 35.33 15.88 15.46
CA ASP A 1 34.73 15.84 14.09
C ASP A 1 34.22 14.43 13.88
N ILE A 2 32.88 14.27 13.89
CA ILE A 2 32.23 13.02 13.53
C ILE A 2 32.35 12.92 12.01
N ASP A 3 32.99 11.85 11.54
CA ASP A 3 33.11 11.54 10.11
C ASP A 3 31.71 11.60 9.46
N GLU A 4 31.54 12.39 8.41
CA GLU A 4 30.27 12.54 7.69
C GLU A 4 29.73 11.20 7.18
N SER A 5 30.60 10.22 6.92
CA SER A 5 30.22 8.86 6.55
C SER A 5 29.47 8.10 7.65
N GLN A 6 29.61 8.51 8.92
CA GLN A 6 28.94 7.91 10.08
C GLN A 6 27.61 8.58 10.44
N ARG A 7 27.28 9.71 9.82
CA ARG A 7 25.96 10.33 10.00
C ARG A 7 24.90 9.52 9.26
N GLY A 8 23.81 9.20 9.97
CA GLY A 8 22.66 8.55 9.35
C GLY A 8 22.17 9.33 8.13
N LEU A 9 21.78 8.64 7.08
CA LEU A 9 21.22 9.24 5.87
C LEU A 9 19.90 9.94 6.19
N THR A 10 19.72 11.19 5.76
CA THR A 10 18.45 11.91 5.88
C THR A 10 17.85 12.23 4.51
N LEU A 11 16.55 12.57 4.48
CA LEU A 11 15.84 12.97 3.26
C LEU A 11 16.41 14.24 2.61
N CYS A 12 17.18 15.02 3.36
CA CYS A 12 17.83 16.25 2.89
C CYS A 12 19.28 16.04 2.47
N ASP A 13 19.79 14.82 2.57
CA ASP A 13 21.18 14.51 2.33
C ASP A 13 21.45 14.36 0.82
N GLU A 14 22.49 15.04 0.33
CA GLU A 14 22.88 14.98 -1.08
C GLU A 14 23.37 13.58 -1.50
N ARG A 15 23.84 12.77 -0.55
CA ARG A 15 24.24 11.38 -0.80
C ARG A 15 23.12 10.54 -1.38
N LEU A 16 21.85 10.87 -1.09
CA LEU A 16 20.69 10.16 -1.67
C LEU A 16 20.62 10.38 -3.18
N GLU A 17 20.72 11.64 -3.63
CA GLU A 17 20.72 11.99 -5.04
C GLU A 17 21.95 11.45 -5.77
N GLN A 18 23.12 11.54 -5.14
CA GLN A 18 24.36 10.96 -5.67
C GLN A 18 24.24 9.44 -5.88
N ALA A 19 23.64 8.71 -4.91
CA ALA A 19 23.42 7.28 -5.05
C ALA A 19 22.47 6.95 -6.20
N VAL A 20 21.41 7.74 -6.40
CA VAL A 20 20.50 7.58 -7.55
C VAL A 20 21.25 7.74 -8.87
N HIS A 21 22.08 8.77 -8.99
CA HIS A 21 22.88 8.99 -10.21
C HIS A 21 23.92 7.89 -10.45
N GLN A 22 24.61 7.44 -9.40
CA GLN A 22 25.66 6.42 -9.51
C GLN A 22 25.08 5.04 -9.89
N THR A 23 23.89 4.72 -9.39
CA THR A 23 23.25 3.41 -9.64
C THR A 23 22.32 3.40 -10.84
N GLY A 24 21.92 4.58 -11.33
CA GLY A 24 20.86 4.71 -12.34
C GLY A 24 19.49 4.26 -11.84
N ALA A 25 19.25 4.34 -10.52
CA ALA A 25 18.01 3.88 -9.91
C ALA A 25 16.80 4.66 -10.44
N GLN A 26 15.77 3.95 -10.88
CA GLN A 26 14.49 4.52 -11.31
C GLN A 26 13.45 4.53 -10.18
N LEU A 27 13.72 3.82 -9.10
CA LEU A 27 12.88 3.72 -7.92
C LEU A 27 13.73 3.79 -6.66
N VAL A 28 13.33 4.65 -5.73
CA VAL A 28 13.87 4.75 -4.37
C VAL A 28 12.77 4.37 -3.38
N VAL A 29 13.06 3.46 -2.47
CA VAL A 29 12.14 3.07 -1.39
C VAL A 29 12.78 3.43 -0.05
N LEU A 30 12.08 4.21 0.76
CA LEU A 30 12.51 4.65 2.10
C LEU A 30 11.59 4.03 3.17
N ASP A 31 12.11 3.04 3.90
CA ASP A 31 11.37 2.23 4.87
C ASP A 31 12.16 2.08 6.19
N PRO A 32 11.62 2.58 7.30
CA PRO A 32 10.51 3.52 7.40
C PRO A 32 10.97 4.97 7.19
N ILE A 33 10.10 5.83 6.68
CA ILE A 33 10.41 7.26 6.45
C ILE A 33 10.93 7.97 7.71
N GLN A 34 10.46 7.55 8.89
CA GLN A 34 10.87 8.12 10.18
C GLN A 34 12.39 8.06 10.40
N ALA A 35 13.04 7.00 9.90
CA ALA A 35 14.49 6.83 10.05
C ALA A 35 15.30 7.87 9.25
N TYR A 36 14.67 8.53 8.29
CA TYR A 36 15.31 9.45 7.34
C TYR A 36 14.91 10.92 7.55
N LEU A 37 14.05 11.24 8.52
CA LEU A 37 13.64 12.63 8.77
C LEU A 37 14.76 13.49 9.38
N GLY A 38 15.65 12.88 10.14
CA GLY A 38 16.66 13.57 10.95
C GLY A 38 16.12 13.96 12.33
N ASN A 39 17.04 14.23 13.26
CA ASN A 39 16.71 14.51 14.66
C ASN A 39 16.03 15.87 14.86
N ASP A 40 16.22 16.79 13.92
CA ASP A 40 15.74 18.17 14.00
C ASP A 40 14.36 18.38 13.35
N VAL A 41 13.73 17.29 12.84
CA VAL A 41 12.44 17.35 12.15
C VAL A 41 11.38 16.63 12.98
N ASP A 42 10.46 17.41 13.56
CA ASP A 42 9.28 16.82 14.18
C ASP A 42 8.24 16.51 13.10
N MET A 43 7.97 15.19 12.92
CA MET A 43 7.02 14.68 11.94
C MET A 43 5.57 15.16 12.15
N HIS A 44 5.25 15.74 13.31
CA HIS A 44 3.93 16.30 13.62
C HIS A 44 3.81 17.78 13.24
N HIS A 45 4.93 18.43 12.94
CA HIS A 45 4.97 19.85 12.59
C HIS A 45 5.07 20.07 11.09
N ALA A 46 3.98 20.59 10.49
CA ALA A 46 3.87 20.88 9.07
C ALA A 46 5.03 21.74 8.52
N ASN A 47 5.45 22.74 9.30
CA ASN A 47 6.50 23.68 8.90
C ASN A 47 7.87 23.02 8.77
N GLU A 48 8.10 21.90 9.46
CA GLU A 48 9.36 21.15 9.41
C GLU A 48 9.32 20.06 8.33
N VAL A 49 8.18 19.41 8.17
CA VAL A 49 7.98 18.33 7.19
C VAL A 49 7.94 18.84 5.74
N ARG A 50 7.26 19.95 5.48
CA ARG A 50 7.11 20.50 4.11
C ARG A 50 8.42 20.79 3.39
N PRO A 51 9.44 21.42 3.99
CA PRO A 51 10.71 21.67 3.32
C PRO A 51 11.42 20.37 2.93
N VAL A 52 11.37 19.37 3.80
CA VAL A 52 11.96 18.05 3.57
C VAL A 52 11.31 17.36 2.36
N LEU A 53 9.98 17.30 2.34
CA LEU A 53 9.24 16.67 1.23
C LEU A 53 9.42 17.42 -0.10
N LYS A 54 9.56 18.76 -0.06
CA LYS A 54 9.92 19.55 -1.26
C LYS A 54 11.27 19.16 -1.83
N ARG A 55 12.28 18.90 -0.98
CA ARG A 55 13.61 18.46 -1.44
C ARG A 55 13.55 17.09 -2.09
N VAL A 56 12.82 16.15 -1.48
CA VAL A 56 12.59 14.81 -2.08
C VAL A 56 11.91 14.91 -3.44
N ALA A 57 10.85 15.73 -3.54
CA ALA A 57 10.15 15.96 -4.79
C ALA A 57 11.06 16.56 -5.87
N ALA A 58 11.87 17.56 -5.52
CA ALA A 58 12.82 18.20 -6.43
C ALA A 58 13.93 17.24 -6.88
N MET A 59 14.42 16.36 -5.99
CA MET A 59 15.36 15.30 -6.34
C MET A 59 14.73 14.32 -7.34
N SER A 60 13.51 13.84 -7.04
CA SER A 60 12.76 12.95 -7.92
C SER A 60 12.56 13.55 -9.32
N GLU A 61 12.24 14.85 -9.40
CA GLU A 61 12.08 15.58 -10.65
C GLU A 61 13.38 15.70 -11.44
N ARG A 62 14.52 16.02 -10.77
CA ARG A 62 15.82 16.13 -11.44
C ARG A 62 16.36 14.80 -11.93
N THR A 63 16.17 13.74 -11.16
CA THR A 63 16.71 12.40 -11.47
C THR A 63 15.78 11.56 -12.33
N GLY A 64 14.50 11.92 -12.41
CA GLY A 64 13.46 11.11 -13.06
C GLY A 64 13.08 9.84 -12.29
N CYS A 65 13.58 9.66 -11.05
CA CYS A 65 13.26 8.48 -10.25
C CYS A 65 11.92 8.63 -9.53
N ALA A 66 11.19 7.52 -9.38
CA ALA A 66 10.04 7.44 -8.47
C ALA A 66 10.53 7.26 -7.03
N VAL A 67 9.81 7.87 -6.06
CA VAL A 67 10.13 7.72 -4.63
C VAL A 67 8.92 7.17 -3.89
N ILE A 68 9.10 6.05 -3.19
CA ILE A 68 8.12 5.47 -2.27
C ILE A 68 8.57 5.73 -0.84
N LEU A 69 7.70 6.36 -0.07
CA LEU A 69 7.88 6.61 1.35
C LEU A 69 6.97 5.66 2.13
N ILE A 70 7.54 4.75 2.89
CA ILE A 70 6.79 3.80 3.73
C ILE A 70 6.76 4.32 5.16
N GLY A 71 5.57 4.41 5.71
CA GLY A 71 5.38 4.83 7.06
C GLY A 71 4.41 3.96 7.83
N HIS A 72 4.63 3.85 9.14
CA HIS A 72 3.74 3.12 10.01
C HIS A 72 2.66 4.02 10.58
N MET A 73 1.42 3.53 10.57
CA MET A 73 0.30 4.27 11.14
C MET A 73 0.29 4.17 12.67
N ASN A 74 -0.04 5.27 13.33
CA ASN A 74 -0.23 5.28 14.78
C ASN A 74 -1.48 4.46 15.17
N LYS A 75 -1.37 3.70 16.27
CA LYS A 75 -2.46 2.88 16.82
C LYS A 75 -3.58 3.71 17.49
N ALA A 76 -3.62 5.03 17.33
CA ALA A 76 -4.63 5.90 17.92
C ALA A 76 -6.03 5.52 17.42
N GLN A 77 -6.87 4.99 18.32
CA GLN A 77 -8.27 4.68 18.03
C GLN A 77 -9.08 5.97 17.95
N GLY A 78 -10.01 6.04 16.98
CA GLY A 78 -11.02 7.11 16.90
C GLY A 78 -10.70 8.29 15.96
N LEU A 79 -9.53 8.37 15.35
CA LEU A 79 -9.24 9.39 14.32
C LEU A 79 -9.76 8.95 12.94
N LYS A 80 -10.30 9.91 12.18
CA LYS A 80 -10.67 9.69 10.77
C LYS A 80 -9.43 9.30 9.94
N SER A 81 -9.61 8.57 8.84
CA SER A 81 -8.55 8.01 7.99
C SER A 81 -7.43 8.99 7.65
N GLY A 82 -7.76 10.22 7.26
CA GLY A 82 -6.78 11.25 6.92
C GLY A 82 -5.87 11.72 8.05
N TYR A 83 -6.15 11.34 9.31
CA TYR A 83 -5.38 11.73 10.50
C TYR A 83 -4.63 10.56 11.18
N ARG A 84 -4.82 9.33 10.72
CA ARG A 84 -4.11 8.15 11.26
C ARG A 84 -2.73 7.93 10.63
N GLY A 85 -2.39 8.72 9.62
CA GLY A 85 -1.12 8.63 8.91
C GLY A 85 0.07 9.09 9.75
N LEU A 86 1.17 9.23 9.09
CA LEU A 86 2.53 9.54 9.52
C LEU A 86 2.72 10.89 10.27
N GLY A 87 1.84 11.29 11.16
CA GLY A 87 1.98 12.52 11.96
C GLY A 87 1.35 13.73 11.28
N SER A 88 2.05 14.40 10.37
CA SER A 88 1.52 15.58 9.68
C SER A 88 0.65 15.26 8.48
N ILE A 89 -0.44 16.00 8.30
CA ILE A 89 -1.28 15.97 7.08
C ILE A 89 -0.47 16.32 5.81
N ASP A 90 0.70 16.93 5.97
CA ASP A 90 1.56 17.34 4.87
C ASP A 90 2.20 16.16 4.11
N PHE A 91 2.40 15.03 4.76
CA PHE A 91 2.83 13.81 4.04
C PHE A 91 1.80 13.42 2.98
N ARG A 92 0.52 13.39 3.37
CA ARG A 92 -0.57 13.11 2.44
C ARG A 92 -0.72 14.21 1.37
N ALA A 93 -0.55 15.47 1.76
CA ALA A 93 -0.67 16.60 0.84
C ALA A 93 0.42 16.59 -0.23
N ALA A 94 1.67 16.29 0.13
CA ALA A 94 2.82 16.28 -0.77
C ALA A 94 2.82 15.09 -1.74
N ALA A 95 2.34 13.93 -1.31
CA ALA A 95 2.33 12.72 -2.13
C ALA A 95 1.36 12.84 -3.32
N ARG A 96 1.73 12.29 -4.47
CA ARG A 96 0.87 12.18 -5.65
C ARG A 96 -0.13 11.02 -5.53
N SER A 97 0.28 9.94 -4.89
CA SER A 97 -0.57 8.80 -4.56
C SER A 97 -0.33 8.40 -3.11
N VAL A 98 -1.38 8.05 -2.39
CA VAL A 98 -1.33 7.55 -1.03
C VAL A 98 -2.09 6.23 -0.98
N LEU A 99 -1.39 5.19 -0.53
CA LEU A 99 -1.93 3.86 -0.37
C LEU A 99 -1.94 3.51 1.13
N VAL A 100 -3.03 2.94 1.58
CA VAL A 100 -3.17 2.39 2.94
C VAL A 100 -3.18 0.88 2.85
N VAL A 101 -2.26 0.25 3.59
CA VAL A 101 -2.19 -1.20 3.68
C VAL A 101 -2.67 -1.63 5.05
N GLY A 102 -3.66 -2.48 5.09
CA GLY A 102 -4.22 -2.99 6.33
C GLY A 102 -4.39 -4.50 6.30
N ARG A 103 -4.66 -5.04 7.49
CA ARG A 103 -4.90 -6.46 7.73
C ARG A 103 -6.36 -6.67 8.09
N LEU A 104 -6.99 -7.69 7.54
CA LEU A 104 -8.31 -8.11 8.02
C LEU A 104 -8.21 -8.69 9.42
N LYS A 105 -9.21 -8.37 10.26
CA LYS A 105 -9.30 -8.95 11.61
C LYS A 105 -9.70 -10.41 11.58
N GLU A 106 -10.58 -10.77 10.66
CA GLU A 106 -11.16 -12.12 10.52
C GLU A 106 -10.14 -13.11 9.98
N ASP A 107 -9.27 -12.65 9.06
CA ASP A 107 -8.16 -13.44 8.51
C ASP A 107 -6.85 -12.62 8.53
N PRO A 108 -5.97 -12.86 9.49
CA PRO A 108 -4.70 -12.14 9.59
C PRO A 108 -3.71 -12.41 8.45
N THR A 109 -3.91 -13.44 7.63
CA THR A 109 -3.07 -13.69 6.46
C THR A 109 -3.44 -12.77 5.30
N VAL A 110 -4.67 -12.25 5.28
CA VAL A 110 -5.18 -11.37 4.23
C VAL A 110 -4.83 -9.91 4.48
N ARG A 111 -4.35 -9.26 3.43
CA ARG A 111 -3.99 -7.84 3.38
C ARG A 111 -4.77 -7.13 2.29
N ILE A 112 -5.07 -5.86 2.54
CA ILE A 112 -5.77 -5.00 1.60
C ILE A 112 -4.92 -3.77 1.36
N VAL A 113 -4.78 -3.39 0.10
CA VAL A 113 -4.22 -2.10 -0.34
C VAL A 113 -5.37 -1.24 -0.81
N ALA A 114 -5.68 -0.19 -0.09
CA ALA A 114 -6.71 0.78 -0.44
C ALA A 114 -6.07 2.12 -0.84
N GLN A 115 -6.62 2.78 -1.84
CA GLN A 115 -6.15 4.08 -2.30
C GLN A 115 -6.85 5.20 -1.52
N ASP A 116 -6.07 5.98 -0.77
CA ASP A 116 -6.56 7.13 0.01
C ASP A 116 -6.48 8.45 -0.79
N LYS A 117 -5.57 8.53 -1.75
CA LYS A 117 -5.39 9.68 -2.64
C LYS A 117 -4.76 9.25 -3.96
N ASN A 118 -5.26 9.82 -5.03
CA ASN A 118 -4.60 9.76 -6.33
C ASN A 118 -4.76 11.12 -7.05
N SER A 119 -3.64 11.78 -7.36
CA SER A 119 -3.62 13.04 -8.11
C SER A 119 -3.31 12.84 -9.59
N LEU A 120 -3.07 11.60 -10.02
CA LEU A 120 -2.63 11.26 -11.38
C LEU A 120 -3.74 10.62 -12.21
N ALA A 121 -4.72 10.00 -11.56
CA ALA A 121 -5.84 9.30 -12.20
C ALA A 121 -7.03 9.22 -11.22
N PRO A 122 -8.23 8.81 -11.66
CA PRO A 122 -9.31 8.45 -10.76
C PRO A 122 -8.87 7.38 -9.76
N GLU A 123 -9.45 7.39 -8.57
CA GLU A 123 -9.16 6.40 -7.54
C GLU A 123 -9.56 5.01 -8.03
N GLY A 124 -8.64 4.05 -7.86
CA GLY A 124 -8.86 2.66 -8.20
C GLY A 124 -9.58 1.90 -7.09
N ARG A 125 -10.09 0.70 -7.41
CA ARG A 125 -10.60 -0.24 -6.41
C ARG A 125 -9.46 -0.74 -5.53
N SER A 126 -9.78 -1.07 -4.29
CA SER A 126 -8.83 -1.72 -3.38
C SER A 126 -8.41 -3.08 -3.91
N VAL A 127 -7.20 -3.50 -3.57
CA VAL A 127 -6.62 -4.78 -4.01
C VAL A 127 -6.30 -5.64 -2.79
N VAL A 128 -6.63 -6.91 -2.89
CA VAL A 128 -6.42 -7.92 -1.85
C VAL A 128 -5.26 -8.81 -2.21
N PHE A 129 -4.41 -9.09 -1.23
CA PHE A 129 -3.37 -10.11 -1.32
C PHE A 129 -3.30 -10.91 -0.02
N GLN A 130 -2.80 -12.12 -0.13
CA GLN A 130 -2.60 -13.03 1.00
C GLN A 130 -1.10 -13.28 1.19
N LEU A 131 -0.71 -13.29 2.45
CA LEU A 131 0.62 -13.73 2.89
C LEU A 131 0.40 -14.87 3.88
N ASP A 132 0.82 -16.06 3.52
CA ASP A 132 0.87 -17.19 4.44
C ASP A 132 2.20 -17.92 4.33
N GLU A 133 2.49 -18.76 5.34
CA GLU A 133 3.78 -19.45 5.44
C GLU A 133 3.99 -20.50 4.35
N GLU A 134 2.91 -21.04 3.76
CA GLU A 134 2.99 -22.11 2.76
C GLU A 134 2.95 -21.57 1.32
N ARG A 135 2.21 -20.46 1.09
CA ARG A 135 1.91 -19.93 -0.25
C ARG A 135 2.61 -18.62 -0.56
N GLU A 136 3.44 -18.12 0.37
CA GLU A 136 4.19 -16.87 0.24
C GLU A 136 3.27 -15.68 -0.06
N PHE A 137 3.26 -15.17 -1.29
CA PHE A 137 2.49 -14.00 -1.71
C PHE A 137 1.51 -14.38 -2.83
N LEU A 138 0.21 -14.13 -2.57
CA LEU A 138 -0.85 -14.42 -3.54
C LEU A 138 -1.78 -13.24 -3.73
N TRP A 139 -1.91 -12.75 -4.97
CA TRP A 139 -2.93 -11.77 -5.33
C TRP A 139 -4.32 -12.42 -5.37
N LYS A 140 -5.27 -11.85 -4.62
CA LYS A 140 -6.68 -12.31 -4.57
C LYS A 140 -7.61 -11.50 -5.47
N GLY A 141 -7.16 -10.34 -5.96
CA GLY A 141 -7.93 -9.48 -6.87
C GLY A 141 -8.46 -8.20 -6.22
N ALA A 142 -9.35 -7.52 -6.93
CA ALA A 142 -9.92 -6.26 -6.48
C ALA A 142 -11.13 -6.48 -5.55
N CYS A 143 -11.31 -5.56 -4.60
CA CYS A 143 -12.47 -5.51 -3.71
C CYS A 143 -13.00 -4.08 -3.58
N ASP A 144 -14.18 -3.92 -2.96
CA ASP A 144 -14.85 -2.62 -2.79
C ASP A 144 -14.66 -2.05 -1.37
N LEU A 145 -13.74 -2.62 -0.58
CA LEU A 145 -13.40 -2.08 0.74
C LEU A 145 -12.73 -0.71 0.60
N THR A 146 -13.19 0.22 1.41
CA THR A 146 -12.64 1.57 1.48
C THR A 146 -11.46 1.66 2.44
N VAL A 147 -10.76 2.79 2.41
CA VAL A 147 -9.69 3.08 3.40
C VAL A 147 -10.25 3.04 4.82
N ASP A 148 -11.47 3.54 5.06
CA ASP A 148 -12.08 3.53 6.39
C ASP A 148 -12.40 2.10 6.86
N ASP A 149 -12.84 1.21 5.97
CA ASP A 149 -13.01 -0.21 6.25
C ASP A 149 -11.69 -0.86 6.65
N VAL A 150 -10.62 -0.62 5.87
CA VAL A 150 -9.28 -1.13 6.14
C VAL A 150 -8.77 -0.66 7.50
N LEU A 151 -8.94 0.62 7.83
CA LEU A 151 -8.48 1.21 9.08
C LEU A 151 -9.27 0.77 10.31
N SER A 152 -10.57 0.51 10.15
CA SER A 152 -11.39 -0.05 11.22
C SER A 152 -11.13 -1.55 11.42
N GLY A 153 -10.48 -2.19 10.44
CA GLY A 153 -10.28 -3.65 10.38
C GLY A 153 -11.62 -4.38 10.21
N GLY A 154 -12.62 -3.70 9.68
CA GLY A 154 -13.94 -4.22 9.37
C GLY A 154 -14.16 -4.28 7.85
N GLY A 155 -15.21 -4.97 7.46
CA GLY A 155 -15.61 -5.16 6.06
C GLY A 155 -15.57 -6.64 5.66
N LYS A 156 -16.67 -7.12 5.08
CA LYS A 156 -16.68 -8.44 4.44
C LYS A 156 -15.96 -8.31 3.10
N LEU A 157 -14.93 -9.09 2.93
CA LEU A 157 -14.27 -9.26 1.64
C LEU A 157 -15.26 -9.86 0.64
N GLN A 158 -15.66 -9.08 -0.33
CA GLN A 158 -16.33 -9.58 -1.53
C GLN A 158 -15.44 -9.38 -2.74
N THR A 159 -14.42 -10.22 -2.87
CA THR A 159 -13.65 -10.31 -4.11
C THR A 159 -14.40 -11.22 -5.10
N LYS A 160 -14.09 -11.09 -6.40
CA LYS A 160 -14.61 -12.04 -7.39
C LYS A 160 -14.26 -13.48 -7.04
N THR A 161 -13.09 -13.69 -6.44
CA THR A 161 -12.62 -14.99 -5.97
C THR A 161 -13.45 -15.50 -4.81
N THR A 162 -13.69 -14.68 -3.79
CA THR A 162 -14.55 -15.08 -2.65
C THR A 162 -16.01 -15.29 -3.06
N GLN A 163 -16.52 -14.49 -4.00
CA GLN A 163 -17.85 -14.72 -4.59
C GLN A 163 -17.91 -16.06 -5.33
N MET A 164 -16.84 -16.43 -6.01
CA MET A 164 -16.78 -17.72 -6.69
C MET A 164 -16.58 -18.88 -5.70
N GLU A 165 -15.79 -18.70 -4.66
CA GLU A 165 -15.66 -19.68 -3.55
C GLU A 165 -17.01 -19.96 -2.91
N ASP A 166 -17.76 -18.92 -2.52
CA ASP A 166 -19.13 -19.05 -1.97
C ASP A 166 -20.08 -19.74 -2.96
N GLU A 167 -19.97 -19.44 -4.23
CA GLU A 167 -20.79 -20.06 -5.28
C GLU A 167 -20.41 -21.52 -5.53
N LEU A 168 -19.11 -21.84 -5.49
CA LEU A 168 -18.64 -23.22 -5.57
C LEU A 168 -19.16 -24.06 -4.40
N GLU A 169 -19.11 -23.56 -3.18
CA GLU A 169 -19.66 -24.23 -2.02
C GLU A 169 -21.16 -24.54 -2.20
N ARG A 170 -21.93 -23.62 -2.78
CA ARG A 170 -23.34 -23.83 -3.09
C ARG A 170 -23.56 -24.84 -4.22
N MET A 171 -22.76 -24.75 -5.29
CA MET A 171 -22.93 -25.62 -6.45
C MET A 171 -22.50 -27.06 -6.17
N LEU A 172 -21.43 -27.25 -5.37
CA LEU A 172 -20.81 -28.54 -5.11
C LEU A 172 -21.49 -29.33 -3.96
N THR A 173 -22.62 -28.87 -3.47
CA THR A 173 -23.48 -29.69 -2.57
C THR A 173 -23.95 -30.99 -3.25
N GLU A 174 -24.00 -30.98 -4.59
CA GLU A 174 -24.25 -32.14 -5.44
C GLU A 174 -23.22 -32.18 -6.59
N PRO A 175 -22.96 -33.35 -7.20
CA PRO A 175 -22.07 -33.42 -8.36
C PRO A 175 -22.60 -32.58 -9.53
N VAL A 176 -21.81 -31.60 -9.97
CA VAL A 176 -22.16 -30.74 -11.13
C VAL A 176 -21.12 -30.92 -12.26
N PRO A 177 -21.54 -30.77 -13.55
CA PRO A 177 -20.62 -30.80 -14.67
C PRO A 177 -19.59 -29.64 -14.58
N ALA A 178 -18.33 -29.92 -14.89
CA ALA A 178 -17.27 -28.91 -14.89
C ALA A 178 -17.59 -27.68 -15.75
N GLU A 179 -18.31 -27.87 -16.85
CA GLU A 179 -18.75 -26.78 -17.73
C GLU A 179 -19.65 -25.76 -17.03
N ALA A 180 -20.50 -26.22 -16.10
CA ALA A 180 -21.37 -25.33 -15.30
C ALA A 180 -20.55 -24.43 -14.36
N VAL A 181 -19.50 -25.00 -13.76
CA VAL A 181 -18.54 -24.26 -12.92
C VAL A 181 -17.77 -23.22 -13.74
N LEU A 182 -17.26 -23.61 -14.90
CA LEU A 182 -16.56 -22.72 -15.81
C LEU A 182 -17.44 -21.60 -16.34
N TYR A 183 -18.69 -21.89 -16.66
CA TYR A 183 -19.65 -20.88 -17.07
C TYR A 183 -19.88 -19.85 -15.97
N ARG A 184 -20.10 -20.32 -14.74
CA ARG A 184 -20.34 -19.43 -13.61
C ARG A 184 -19.12 -18.57 -13.26
N ALA A 185 -17.92 -19.13 -13.37
CA ALA A 185 -16.67 -18.39 -13.20
C ALA A 185 -16.52 -17.26 -14.21
N ARG A 186 -16.84 -17.51 -15.47
CA ARG A 186 -16.83 -16.49 -16.53
C ARG A 186 -17.84 -15.38 -16.26
N ASP A 187 -19.03 -15.73 -15.81
CA ASP A 187 -20.09 -14.76 -15.43
C ASP A 187 -19.63 -13.84 -14.30
N LEU A 188 -18.94 -14.37 -13.30
CA LEU A 188 -18.32 -13.62 -12.21
C LEU A 188 -17.01 -12.92 -12.60
N GLY A 189 -16.51 -13.17 -13.81
CA GLY A 189 -15.25 -12.61 -14.32
C GLY A 189 -14.01 -13.17 -13.63
N VAL A 190 -14.08 -14.43 -13.19
CA VAL A 190 -12.97 -15.22 -12.64
C VAL A 190 -12.34 -16.04 -13.77
N SER A 191 -11.02 -15.99 -13.91
CA SER A 191 -10.30 -16.76 -14.92
C SER A 191 -10.22 -18.25 -14.58
N GLU A 192 -10.17 -19.13 -15.59
CA GLU A 192 -9.96 -20.57 -15.40
C GLU A 192 -8.69 -20.88 -14.60
N ARG A 193 -7.62 -20.10 -14.82
CA ARG A 193 -6.38 -20.23 -14.06
C ARG A 193 -6.58 -19.98 -12.55
N THR A 194 -7.47 -19.08 -12.19
CA THR A 194 -7.78 -18.76 -10.80
C THR A 194 -8.58 -19.87 -10.12
N LEU A 195 -9.36 -20.64 -10.89
CA LEU A 195 -10.12 -21.79 -10.37
C LEU A 195 -9.27 -23.03 -10.10
N MET A 196 -8.06 -23.12 -10.71
CA MET A 196 -7.19 -24.29 -10.62
C MET A 196 -6.08 -24.14 -9.56
N ILE A 197 -6.11 -23.06 -8.78
CA ILE A 197 -5.20 -22.84 -7.65
C ILE A 197 -5.84 -23.32 -6.36
#